data_0993bb09117a7ad418ee4b84ddf1f0f0
#
_entry.id   0993bb09117a7ad418ee4b84ddf1f0f0
#
_cell.length_a   1.000
_cell.length_b   1.000
_cell.length_c   1.000
_cell.angle_alpha   90.00
_cell.angle_beta   90.00
_cell.angle_gamma   90.00
#
_symmetry.space_group_name_H-M   'P 1'
#
loop_
_entity.id
_entity.type
_entity.pdbx_description
1 polymer ?
#
loop_
_entity_poly.entity_id
_entity_poly.type
_entity_poly.pdbx_seq_one_letter_code
_entity_poly.pdbx_strand_id
1 'polypeptide(L)'
;MAFRFFVPILAGATLRERVLACIGATIGIALTGVISGLAMGGGPHVALLVAPMGASAVLLFAVPASPLAQPWSIIGGNSISALVGVTVAHFIHDPVMASGLAVALAIAAMSFTRCLHPPGGAAALTAVLGGPAVISAGFLFPFVPVALNSTILVALGFLFHKLARRNYPHVAAPPANSHGTADPPAQQRAGFRPEDIDAALTALDETFDIDRDDLERLLRQVELQAMVRSHRTLLCEDIMSRDVISVAEQATTDEARQQLLDHNIRTLPVVDADARLVGAVGLRELTKAVDTVKGVMAKAGTASPETPAISLLPVLTDGRSHAVVIVDGERRILGLITQTDLLAAAARVQTADKGLAAA
;
A
#
# COMPACT_ATOMS: atom_id res chain seq x y z
N MET A 1 17.11 27.85 -7.48
CA MET A 1 17.28 26.56 -6.76
C MET A 1 16.52 26.66 -5.45
N ALA A 2 15.40 25.94 -5.31
CA ALA A 2 14.70 25.90 -4.03
C ALA A 2 15.50 25.01 -3.07
N PHE A 3 15.94 25.55 -1.94
CA PHE A 3 16.59 24.77 -0.89
C PHE A 3 15.59 23.73 -0.36
N ARG A 4 15.84 22.45 -0.67
CA ARG A 4 15.10 21.35 -0.05
C ARG A 4 15.76 21.03 1.28
N PHE A 5 15.18 21.50 2.38
CA PHE A 5 15.66 21.21 3.75
C PHE A 5 15.59 19.72 4.13
N PHE A 6 14.83 18.93 3.37
CA PHE A 6 14.65 17.50 3.63
C PHE A 6 14.75 16.72 2.31
N VAL A 7 15.77 15.87 2.24
CA VAL A 7 15.93 14.87 1.18
C VAL A 7 15.76 13.49 1.83
N PRO A 8 14.68 12.75 1.54
CA PRO A 8 14.45 11.46 2.17
C PRO A 8 15.47 10.42 1.66
N ILE A 9 16.03 9.64 2.59
CA ILE A 9 16.87 8.47 2.26
C ILE A 9 15.97 7.32 1.75
N LEU A 10 14.77 7.16 2.36
CA LEU A 10 13.80 6.17 1.94
C LEU A 10 12.89 6.74 0.86
N ALA A 11 12.72 6.01 -0.23
CA ALA A 11 11.83 6.39 -1.31
C ALA A 11 10.38 6.58 -0.82
N GLY A 12 9.72 7.64 -1.31
CA GLY A 12 8.33 7.95 -0.94
C GLY A 12 8.14 8.59 0.44
N ALA A 13 9.18 8.69 1.30
CA ALA A 13 9.07 9.30 2.62
C ALA A 13 8.94 10.83 2.55
N THR A 14 7.94 11.39 3.21
CA THR A 14 7.73 12.84 3.32
C THR A 14 8.17 13.38 4.69
N LEU A 15 8.45 14.68 4.79
CA LEU A 15 8.76 15.32 6.08
C LEU A 15 7.63 15.13 7.09
N ARG A 16 6.38 15.25 6.64
CA ARG A 16 5.19 15.02 7.50
C ARG A 16 5.20 13.62 8.11
N GLU A 17 5.52 12.61 7.32
CA GLU A 17 5.59 11.23 7.81
C GLU A 17 6.70 11.04 8.83
N ARG A 18 7.84 11.72 8.66
CA ARG A 18 8.95 11.67 9.62
C ARG A 18 8.57 12.34 10.94
N VAL A 19 7.91 13.49 10.90
CA VAL A 19 7.40 14.14 12.10
C VAL A 19 6.37 13.27 12.84
N LEU A 20 5.44 12.66 12.11
CA LEU A 20 4.48 11.73 12.69
C LEU A 20 5.16 10.50 13.30
N ALA A 21 6.21 9.96 12.66
CA ALA A 21 6.98 8.86 13.22
C ALA A 21 7.66 9.23 14.54
N CYS A 22 8.25 10.42 14.62
CA CYS A 22 8.86 10.94 15.87
C CYS A 22 7.81 11.08 16.98
N ILE A 23 6.66 11.65 16.68
CA ILE A 23 5.55 11.78 17.65
C ILE A 23 5.08 10.40 18.11
N GLY A 24 4.85 9.49 17.18
CA GLY A 24 4.44 8.11 17.46
C GLY A 24 5.43 7.37 18.33
N ALA A 25 6.72 7.44 18.02
CA ALA A 25 7.78 6.84 18.81
C ALA A 25 7.86 7.41 20.22
N THR A 26 7.75 8.74 20.36
CA THR A 26 7.75 9.42 21.69
C THR A 26 6.60 8.92 22.54
N ILE A 27 5.37 8.97 22.01
CA ILE A 27 4.16 8.54 22.73
C ILE A 27 4.23 7.03 23.01
N GLY A 28 4.57 6.23 22.00
CA GLY A 28 4.63 4.78 22.11
C GLY A 28 5.61 4.31 23.18
N ILE A 29 6.83 4.83 23.18
CA ILE A 29 7.86 4.45 24.16
C ILE A 29 7.50 4.96 25.56
N ALA A 30 7.08 6.24 25.70
CA ALA A 30 6.72 6.78 27.00
C ALA A 30 5.56 6.01 27.66
N LEU A 31 4.49 5.77 26.91
CA LEU A 31 3.34 5.00 27.42
C LEU A 31 3.68 3.53 27.67
N THR A 32 4.51 2.90 26.82
CA THR A 32 4.99 1.52 27.08
C THR A 32 5.70 1.48 28.42
N GLY A 33 6.60 2.41 28.71
CA GLY A 33 7.31 2.48 30.00
C GLY A 33 6.37 2.67 31.18
N VAL A 34 5.41 3.61 31.09
CA VAL A 34 4.44 3.86 32.17
C VAL A 34 3.54 2.65 32.40
N ILE A 35 2.95 2.07 31.36
CA ILE A 35 2.01 0.94 31.49
C ILE A 35 2.75 -0.30 32.02
N SER A 36 3.96 -0.58 31.50
CA SER A 36 4.79 -1.68 32.00
C SER A 36 5.16 -1.49 33.48
N GLY A 37 5.52 -0.25 33.87
CA GLY A 37 5.81 0.08 35.26
C GLY A 37 4.63 -0.16 36.19
N LEU A 38 3.44 0.24 35.80
CA LEU A 38 2.21 0.00 36.56
C LEU A 38 1.88 -1.49 36.64
N ALA A 39 2.05 -2.24 35.56
CA ALA A 39 1.77 -3.66 35.52
C ALA A 39 2.76 -4.51 36.38
N MET A 40 4.00 -4.04 36.51
CA MET A 40 5.05 -4.74 37.26
C MET A 40 5.20 -4.28 38.71
N GLY A 41 4.34 -3.40 39.19
CA GLY A 41 4.31 -2.96 40.58
C GLY A 41 5.41 -1.97 41.01
N GLY A 42 6.11 -1.34 40.06
CA GLY A 42 6.93 -0.13 40.31
C GLY A 42 8.14 -0.28 41.22
N GLY A 43 8.75 -1.45 41.31
CA GLY A 43 9.95 -1.65 42.13
C GLY A 43 11.22 -1.02 41.53
N PRO A 44 12.18 -0.54 42.35
CA PRO A 44 13.38 0.17 41.88
C PRO A 44 14.36 -0.71 41.07
N HIS A 45 14.15 -2.01 41.05
CA HIS A 45 15.03 -2.99 40.40
C HIS A 45 14.43 -3.62 39.11
N VAL A 46 13.25 -3.19 38.70
CA VAL A 46 12.59 -3.72 37.50
C VAL A 46 12.89 -2.78 36.33
N ALA A 47 13.53 -3.31 35.29
CA ALA A 47 13.71 -2.58 34.05
C ALA A 47 12.34 -2.35 33.41
N LEU A 48 11.78 -1.15 33.62
CA LEU A 48 10.45 -0.75 33.13
C LEU A 48 10.35 -0.84 31.59
N LEU A 49 11.47 -0.64 30.93
CA LEU A 49 11.60 -0.63 29.49
C LEU A 49 12.92 -1.28 29.08
N VAL A 50 12.87 -2.23 28.14
CA VAL A 50 14.08 -2.85 27.60
C VAL A 50 14.59 -2.09 26.39
N ALA A 51 15.92 -1.93 26.26
CA ALA A 51 16.57 -1.14 25.22
C ALA A 51 16.14 -1.49 23.76
N PRO A 52 15.91 -2.77 23.40
CA PRO A 52 15.42 -3.16 22.08
C PRO A 52 14.13 -2.46 21.64
N MET A 53 13.31 -1.99 22.57
CA MET A 53 12.06 -1.28 22.25
C MET A 53 12.28 0.02 21.47
N GLY A 54 13.42 0.69 21.69
CA GLY A 54 13.78 1.89 20.91
C GLY A 54 13.90 1.59 19.43
N ALA A 55 14.63 0.53 19.06
CA ALA A 55 14.77 0.12 17.66
C ALA A 55 13.46 -0.46 17.10
N SER A 56 12.68 -1.20 17.92
CA SER A 56 11.33 -1.65 17.53
C SER A 56 10.40 -0.48 17.23
N ALA A 57 10.47 0.61 18.00
CA ALA A 57 9.68 1.81 17.76
C ALA A 57 10.07 2.50 16.45
N VAL A 58 11.36 2.53 16.08
CA VAL A 58 11.80 3.06 14.78
C VAL A 58 11.13 2.29 13.64
N LEU A 59 11.17 0.96 13.65
CA LEU A 59 10.51 0.13 12.65
C LEU A 59 9.00 0.36 12.65
N LEU A 60 8.35 0.28 13.81
CA LEU A 60 6.90 0.40 13.94
C LEU A 60 6.36 1.75 13.44
N PHE A 61 7.02 2.87 13.77
CA PHE A 61 6.48 4.19 13.48
C PHE A 61 7.05 4.83 12.22
N ALA A 62 8.29 4.51 11.84
CA ALA A 62 8.95 5.12 10.67
C ALA A 62 8.82 4.29 9.38
N VAL A 63 8.68 2.97 9.45
CA VAL A 63 8.54 2.06 8.31
C VAL A 63 7.49 0.97 8.56
N PRO A 64 6.23 1.35 8.87
CA PRO A 64 5.18 0.41 9.27
C PRO A 64 4.78 -0.61 8.20
N ALA A 65 5.14 -0.38 6.94
CA ALA A 65 4.90 -1.33 5.84
C ALA A 65 5.96 -2.43 5.76
N SER A 66 7.11 -2.29 6.45
CA SER A 66 8.15 -3.31 6.46
C SER A 66 7.62 -4.62 7.06
N PRO A 67 7.90 -5.80 6.45
CA PRO A 67 7.61 -7.11 7.03
C PRO A 67 8.23 -7.28 8.42
N LEU A 68 9.40 -6.64 8.65
CA LEU A 68 10.12 -6.69 9.92
C LEU A 68 9.46 -5.87 11.03
N ALA A 69 8.51 -4.99 10.69
CA ALA A 69 7.76 -4.13 11.61
C ALA A 69 6.37 -4.69 11.99
N GLN A 70 6.00 -5.86 11.46
CA GLN A 70 4.67 -6.43 11.71
C GLN A 70 4.53 -6.94 13.14
N PRO A 71 3.30 -7.08 13.69
CA PRO A 71 3.06 -7.45 15.09
C PRO A 71 3.78 -8.74 15.51
N TRP A 72 3.74 -9.78 14.69
CA TRP A 72 4.42 -11.05 14.99
C TRP A 72 5.94 -10.90 14.96
N SER A 73 6.47 -10.13 14.00
CA SER A 73 7.91 -9.84 13.95
C SER A 73 8.39 -9.15 15.22
N ILE A 74 7.66 -8.11 15.70
CA ILE A 74 8.05 -7.37 16.91
C ILE A 74 7.92 -8.24 18.17
N ILE A 75 6.74 -8.83 18.41
CA ILE A 75 6.46 -9.57 19.64
C ILE A 75 7.27 -10.88 19.67
N GLY A 76 7.14 -11.69 18.63
CA GLY A 76 7.83 -12.96 18.51
C GLY A 76 9.34 -12.79 18.43
N GLY A 77 9.81 -11.87 17.57
CA GLY A 77 11.23 -11.62 17.37
C GLY A 77 11.96 -11.22 18.65
N ASN A 78 11.44 -10.24 19.38
CA ASN A 78 12.05 -9.82 20.66
C ASN A 78 11.99 -10.92 21.71
N SER A 79 10.84 -11.59 21.88
CA SER A 79 10.63 -12.58 22.93
C SER A 79 11.44 -13.86 22.70
N ILE A 80 11.43 -14.38 21.48
CA ILE A 80 12.19 -15.57 21.10
C ILE A 80 13.69 -15.29 21.19
N SER A 81 14.15 -14.13 20.75
CA SER A 81 15.55 -13.74 20.84
C SER A 81 16.02 -13.60 22.29
N ALA A 82 15.20 -12.99 23.14
CA ALA A 82 15.49 -12.91 24.58
C ALA A 82 15.55 -14.31 25.22
N LEU A 83 14.64 -15.23 24.84
CA LEU A 83 14.65 -16.62 25.33
C LEU A 83 15.92 -17.36 24.91
N VAL A 84 16.33 -17.18 23.64
CA VAL A 84 17.61 -17.75 23.16
C VAL A 84 18.78 -17.16 23.95
N GLY A 85 18.79 -15.82 24.15
CA GLY A 85 19.84 -15.15 24.91
C GLY A 85 19.99 -15.67 26.35
N VAL A 86 18.85 -15.78 27.08
CA VAL A 86 18.84 -16.37 28.44
C VAL A 86 19.35 -17.82 28.42
N THR A 87 18.91 -18.61 27.44
CA THR A 87 19.33 -20.01 27.32
C THR A 87 20.84 -20.11 27.08
N VAL A 88 21.38 -19.30 26.16
CA VAL A 88 22.83 -19.29 25.89
C VAL A 88 23.62 -18.84 27.12
N ALA A 89 23.18 -17.77 27.80
CA ALA A 89 23.83 -17.27 29.02
C ALA A 89 23.82 -18.29 30.17
N HIS A 90 22.84 -19.18 30.21
CA HIS A 90 22.77 -20.24 31.20
C HIS A 90 23.89 -21.33 31.01
N PHE A 91 24.26 -21.62 29.77
CA PHE A 91 25.24 -22.64 29.45
C PHE A 91 26.64 -22.09 29.17
N ILE A 92 26.76 -20.85 28.70
CA ILE A 92 28.02 -20.22 28.29
C ILE A 92 28.29 -19.03 29.17
N HIS A 93 29.34 -19.12 30.01
CA HIS A 93 29.66 -18.10 31.00
C HIS A 93 30.60 -17.00 30.46
N ASP A 94 31.33 -17.26 29.38
CA ASP A 94 32.13 -16.20 28.73
C ASP A 94 31.21 -15.24 27.99
N PRO A 95 31.20 -13.94 28.34
CA PRO A 95 30.23 -13.00 27.82
C PRO A 95 30.40 -12.68 26.32
N VAL A 96 31.61 -12.79 25.79
CA VAL A 96 31.90 -12.53 24.37
C VAL A 96 31.35 -13.68 23.52
N MET A 97 31.71 -14.92 23.91
CA MET A 97 31.21 -16.12 23.22
C MET A 97 29.70 -16.26 23.36
N ALA A 98 29.15 -16.02 24.55
CA ALA A 98 27.70 -16.05 24.77
C ALA A 98 26.96 -15.01 23.89
N SER A 99 27.49 -13.78 23.80
CA SER A 99 26.88 -12.73 22.97
C SER A 99 26.85 -13.10 21.49
N GLY A 100 27.99 -13.57 20.95
CA GLY A 100 28.05 -13.96 19.54
C GLY A 100 27.09 -15.10 19.20
N LEU A 101 27.11 -16.16 20.04
CA LEU A 101 26.25 -17.34 19.86
C LEU A 101 24.76 -16.99 20.06
N ALA A 102 24.44 -16.19 21.07
CA ALA A 102 23.06 -15.77 21.32
C ALA A 102 22.46 -15.01 20.12
N VAL A 103 23.20 -14.07 19.52
CA VAL A 103 22.73 -13.34 18.34
C VAL A 103 22.59 -14.27 17.13
N ALA A 104 23.57 -15.14 16.87
CA ALA A 104 23.52 -16.09 15.75
C ALA A 104 22.33 -17.05 15.88
N LEU A 105 22.11 -17.63 17.04
CA LEU A 105 20.98 -18.53 17.30
C LEU A 105 19.63 -17.77 17.31
N ALA A 106 19.60 -16.51 17.76
CA ALA A 106 18.41 -15.68 17.69
C ALA A 106 18.00 -15.40 16.23
N ILE A 107 18.96 -15.08 15.34
CA ILE A 107 18.68 -14.93 13.91
C ILE A 107 18.10 -16.22 13.33
N ALA A 108 18.71 -17.37 13.63
CA ALA A 108 18.21 -18.66 13.17
C ALA A 108 16.79 -18.94 13.70
N ALA A 109 16.55 -18.76 15.00
CA ALA A 109 15.25 -18.99 15.61
C ALA A 109 14.17 -18.09 15.03
N MET A 110 14.44 -16.78 14.86
CA MET A 110 13.53 -15.82 14.24
C MET A 110 13.23 -16.20 12.78
N SER A 111 14.23 -16.65 12.03
CA SER A 111 14.05 -17.07 10.63
C SER A 111 13.14 -18.28 10.51
N PHE A 112 13.35 -19.32 11.32
CA PHE A 112 12.50 -20.52 11.35
C PHE A 112 11.07 -20.22 11.82
N THR A 113 10.89 -19.30 12.76
CA THR A 113 9.58 -18.93 13.29
C THR A 113 8.89 -17.80 12.51
N ARG A 114 9.52 -17.34 11.41
CA ARG A 114 9.01 -16.25 10.52
C ARG A 114 8.71 -14.96 11.28
N CYS A 115 9.55 -14.63 12.26
CA CYS A 115 9.43 -13.39 13.04
C CYS A 115 10.74 -12.60 13.05
N LEU A 116 11.44 -12.56 11.90
CA LEU A 116 12.69 -11.83 11.79
C LEU A 116 12.45 -10.35 12.15
N HIS A 117 13.16 -9.89 13.18
CA HIS A 117 13.06 -8.55 13.73
C HIS A 117 14.43 -8.09 14.20
N PRO A 118 15.11 -7.18 13.51
CA PRO A 118 16.49 -6.79 13.84
C PRO A 118 16.71 -6.39 15.31
N PRO A 119 15.78 -5.64 15.96
CA PRO A 119 15.90 -5.37 17.40
C PRO A 119 15.92 -6.60 18.30
N GLY A 120 15.46 -7.75 17.82
CA GLY A 120 15.57 -9.04 18.53
C GLY A 120 17.03 -9.42 18.82
N GLY A 121 17.97 -9.08 17.93
CA GLY A 121 19.40 -9.24 18.21
C GLY A 121 19.85 -8.49 19.48
N ALA A 122 19.36 -7.25 19.64
CA ALA A 122 19.60 -6.48 20.86
C ALA A 122 18.88 -7.07 22.09
N ALA A 123 17.72 -7.73 21.91
CA ALA A 123 17.03 -8.43 22.99
C ALA A 123 17.84 -9.65 23.46
N ALA A 124 18.44 -10.42 22.54
CA ALA A 124 19.35 -11.52 22.87
C ALA A 124 20.60 -11.00 23.62
N LEU A 125 21.22 -9.91 23.14
CA LEU A 125 22.36 -9.29 23.83
C LEU A 125 21.97 -8.76 25.22
N THR A 126 20.81 -8.16 25.38
CA THR A 126 20.32 -7.71 26.68
C THR A 126 20.14 -8.87 27.63
N ALA A 127 19.67 -10.01 27.14
CA ALA A 127 19.54 -11.23 27.95
C ALA A 127 20.90 -11.78 28.47
N VAL A 128 21.96 -11.63 27.67
CA VAL A 128 23.32 -12.04 28.03
C VAL A 128 24.02 -11.03 28.94
N LEU A 129 23.90 -9.72 28.62
CA LEU A 129 24.72 -8.65 29.21
C LEU A 129 23.97 -7.76 30.23
N GLY A 130 22.67 -7.97 30.41
CA GLY A 130 21.77 -7.03 31.08
C GLY A 130 21.91 -6.91 32.61
N GLY A 131 22.89 -7.52 33.19
CA GLY A 131 23.24 -7.34 34.60
C GLY A 131 22.28 -8.02 35.62
N PRO A 132 22.37 -7.63 36.92
CA PRO A 132 21.71 -8.39 38.01
C PRO A 132 20.18 -8.54 37.85
N ALA A 133 19.50 -7.51 37.32
CA ALA A 133 18.05 -7.57 37.16
C ALA A 133 17.62 -8.61 36.12
N VAL A 134 18.35 -8.74 35.02
CA VAL A 134 18.08 -9.75 33.97
C VAL A 134 18.44 -11.15 34.48
N ILE A 135 19.58 -11.25 35.15
CA ILE A 135 20.04 -12.53 35.74
C ILE A 135 19.02 -13.03 36.77
N SER A 136 18.52 -12.16 37.66
CA SER A 136 17.53 -12.54 38.66
C SER A 136 16.17 -12.94 38.08
N ALA A 137 15.79 -12.35 36.96
CA ALA A 137 14.57 -12.70 36.24
C ALA A 137 14.69 -14.04 35.48
N GLY A 138 15.91 -14.39 35.05
CA GLY A 138 16.19 -15.66 34.36
C GLY A 138 15.24 -15.91 33.19
N PHE A 139 14.63 -17.09 33.13
CA PHE A 139 13.67 -17.47 32.08
C PHE A 139 12.33 -16.69 32.11
N LEU A 140 12.09 -15.86 33.14
CA LEU A 140 10.94 -14.95 33.14
C LEU A 140 11.20 -13.71 32.28
N PHE A 141 12.47 -13.30 32.13
CA PHE A 141 12.86 -12.09 31.40
C PHE A 141 12.28 -11.99 29.97
N PRO A 142 12.28 -13.05 29.13
CA PRO A 142 11.67 -13.02 27.79
C PRO A 142 10.17 -12.69 27.78
N PHE A 143 9.45 -13.04 28.84
CA PHE A 143 8.01 -12.80 28.97
C PHE A 143 7.74 -11.47 29.67
N VAL A 144 8.42 -11.23 30.77
CA VAL A 144 8.34 -10.00 31.58
C VAL A 144 9.76 -9.53 31.87
N PRO A 145 10.24 -8.43 31.26
CA PRO A 145 9.50 -7.37 30.57
C PRO A 145 9.41 -7.46 29.04
N VAL A 146 10.14 -8.36 28.34
CA VAL A 146 10.33 -8.25 26.88
C VAL A 146 9.02 -8.41 26.10
N ALA A 147 8.31 -9.53 26.26
CA ALA A 147 7.05 -9.75 25.56
C ALA A 147 5.98 -8.73 25.99
N LEU A 148 5.93 -8.36 27.26
CA LEU A 148 5.00 -7.35 27.77
C LEU A 148 5.25 -5.99 27.10
N ASN A 149 6.49 -5.49 27.09
CA ASN A 149 6.84 -4.24 26.43
C ASN A 149 6.51 -4.28 24.92
N SER A 150 6.86 -5.39 24.23
CA SER A 150 6.61 -5.57 22.81
C SER A 150 5.11 -5.54 22.50
N THR A 151 4.29 -6.22 23.32
CA THR A 151 2.84 -6.27 23.13
C THR A 151 2.21 -4.90 23.35
N ILE A 152 2.59 -4.18 24.41
CA ILE A 152 2.10 -2.83 24.69
C ILE A 152 2.49 -1.87 23.57
N LEU A 153 3.75 -1.90 23.12
CA LEU A 153 4.25 -1.06 22.03
C LEU A 153 3.47 -1.30 20.74
N VAL A 154 3.23 -2.55 20.36
CA VAL A 154 2.44 -2.93 19.19
C VAL A 154 1.00 -2.47 19.31
N ALA A 155 0.36 -2.63 20.46
CA ALA A 155 -1.01 -2.16 20.70
C ALA A 155 -1.13 -0.64 20.57
N LEU A 156 -0.16 0.10 21.14
CA LEU A 156 -0.08 1.54 20.99
C LEU A 156 0.20 1.97 19.54
N GLY A 157 1.06 1.24 18.83
CA GLY A 157 1.34 1.45 17.42
C GLY A 157 0.10 1.25 16.57
N PHE A 158 -0.65 0.18 16.81
CA PHE A 158 -1.94 -0.06 16.14
C PHE A 158 -2.91 1.11 16.34
N LEU A 159 -3.09 1.56 17.58
CA LEU A 159 -3.96 2.70 17.89
C LEU A 159 -3.47 3.98 17.20
N PHE A 160 -2.18 4.27 17.28
CA PHE A 160 -1.57 5.44 16.65
C PHE A 160 -1.79 5.45 15.13
N HIS A 161 -1.49 4.35 14.44
CA HIS A 161 -1.66 4.26 13.00
C HIS A 161 -3.12 4.36 12.58
N LYS A 162 -4.04 3.77 13.33
CA LYS A 162 -5.50 3.91 13.13
C LYS A 162 -5.94 5.37 13.21
N LEU A 163 -5.49 6.11 14.24
CA LEU A 163 -5.78 7.55 14.40
C LEU A 163 -5.13 8.38 13.29
N ALA A 164 -3.92 8.02 12.85
CA ALA A 164 -3.20 8.66 11.76
C ALA A 164 -3.73 8.26 10.37
N ARG A 165 -4.76 7.40 10.28
CA ARG A 165 -5.35 6.86 9.04
C ARG A 165 -4.31 6.15 8.17
N ARG A 166 -3.41 5.40 8.79
CA ARG A 166 -2.42 4.55 8.13
C ARG A 166 -2.81 3.08 8.27
N ASN A 167 -2.45 2.29 7.27
CA ASN A 167 -2.69 0.84 7.30
C ASN A 167 -1.62 0.16 8.17
N TYR A 168 -2.03 -0.35 9.35
CA TYR A 168 -1.21 -1.18 10.23
C TYR A 168 -2.12 -2.09 11.05
N PRO A 169 -1.87 -3.41 11.16
CA PRO A 169 -0.82 -4.16 10.47
C PRO A 169 -0.88 -3.95 8.96
N HIS A 170 0.29 -3.95 8.29
CA HIS A 170 0.33 -3.76 6.87
C HIS A 170 -0.20 -5.03 6.17
N VAL A 171 -1.24 -4.85 5.38
CA VAL A 171 -1.79 -5.88 4.50
C VAL A 171 -1.88 -5.25 3.12
N ALA A 172 -1.21 -5.86 2.15
CA ALA A 172 -1.37 -5.47 0.76
C ALA A 172 -2.85 -5.58 0.39
N ALA A 173 -3.43 -4.50 -0.13
CA ALA A 173 -4.83 -4.53 -0.53
C ALA A 173 -4.99 -5.55 -1.67
N PRO A 174 -5.83 -6.58 -1.51
CA PRO A 174 -6.07 -7.50 -2.59
C PRO A 174 -6.65 -6.74 -3.79
N PRO A 175 -6.28 -7.09 -5.03
CA PRO A 175 -6.84 -6.48 -6.21
C PRO A 175 -8.35 -6.70 -6.22
N ALA A 176 -9.11 -5.59 -6.32
CA ALA A 176 -10.56 -5.65 -6.29
C ALA A 176 -11.09 -6.25 -7.58
N ASN A 177 -11.60 -7.46 -7.54
CA ASN A 177 -12.47 -7.99 -8.58
C ASN A 177 -13.89 -7.42 -8.37
N SER A 178 -14.29 -6.47 -9.22
CA SER A 178 -15.62 -5.84 -9.16
C SER A 178 -16.75 -6.71 -9.69
N HIS A 179 -16.42 -7.87 -10.29
CA HIS A 179 -17.39 -8.73 -10.98
C HIS A 179 -17.86 -9.92 -10.14
N GLY A 180 -17.34 -10.12 -8.93
CA GLY A 180 -17.69 -11.24 -8.06
C GLY A 180 -17.31 -12.63 -8.63
N THR A 181 -16.37 -12.67 -9.58
CA THR A 181 -15.81 -13.90 -10.17
C THR A 181 -14.47 -14.26 -9.54
N ALA A 182 -14.06 -15.52 -9.66
CA ALA A 182 -12.77 -15.99 -9.14
C ALA A 182 -11.57 -15.59 -10.01
N ASP A 183 -11.81 -15.04 -11.21
CA ASP A 183 -10.75 -14.64 -12.12
C ASP A 183 -10.02 -13.37 -11.60
N PRO A 184 -8.69 -13.31 -11.77
CA PRO A 184 -7.95 -12.09 -11.52
C PRO A 184 -8.45 -10.94 -12.39
N PRO A 185 -8.38 -9.68 -11.94
CA PRO A 185 -8.68 -8.52 -12.76
C PRO A 185 -7.90 -8.52 -14.08
N ALA A 186 -8.46 -7.92 -15.13
CA ALA A 186 -7.86 -7.89 -16.47
C ALA A 186 -6.40 -7.39 -16.46
N GLN A 187 -6.10 -6.42 -15.60
CA GLN A 187 -4.75 -5.86 -15.40
C GLN A 187 -3.73 -6.87 -14.87
N GLN A 188 -4.18 -7.94 -14.21
CA GLN A 188 -3.32 -9.01 -13.67
C GLN A 188 -3.19 -10.21 -14.59
N ARG A 189 -4.07 -10.33 -15.60
CA ARG A 189 -4.02 -11.38 -16.60
C ARG A 189 -3.06 -11.07 -17.76
N ALA A 190 -2.65 -9.79 -17.88
CA ALA A 190 -1.69 -9.31 -18.86
C ALA A 190 -0.41 -8.82 -18.16
N GLY A 191 0.72 -8.82 -18.85
CA GLY A 191 2.02 -8.41 -18.31
C GLY A 191 2.75 -9.56 -17.63
N PHE A 192 3.65 -9.23 -16.67
CA PHE A 192 4.40 -10.24 -15.93
C PHE A 192 3.51 -11.00 -14.94
N ARG A 193 3.92 -12.23 -14.64
CA ARG A 193 3.26 -13.13 -13.68
C ARG A 193 3.96 -13.08 -12.33
N PRO A 194 3.27 -13.47 -11.24
CA PRO A 194 3.89 -13.59 -9.92
C PRO A 194 5.16 -14.46 -9.92
N GLU A 195 5.20 -15.51 -10.74
CA GLU A 195 6.34 -16.41 -10.86
C GLU A 195 7.57 -15.73 -11.48
N ASP A 196 7.38 -14.70 -12.31
CA ASP A 196 8.47 -13.93 -12.91
C ASP A 196 9.18 -13.08 -11.83
N ILE A 197 8.45 -12.61 -10.82
CA ILE A 197 9.02 -11.90 -9.67
C ILE A 197 9.87 -12.86 -8.85
N ASP A 198 9.37 -14.07 -8.57
CA ASP A 198 10.09 -15.08 -7.78
C ASP A 198 11.37 -15.51 -8.51
N ALA A 199 11.31 -15.66 -9.83
CA ALA A 199 12.48 -15.96 -10.66
C ALA A 199 13.49 -14.80 -10.65
N ALA A 200 13.02 -13.54 -10.73
CA ALA A 200 13.89 -12.36 -10.68
C ALA A 200 14.58 -12.22 -9.32
N LEU A 201 13.85 -12.41 -8.21
CA LEU A 201 14.41 -12.40 -6.86
C LEU A 201 15.46 -13.49 -6.68
N THR A 202 15.19 -14.70 -7.20
CA THR A 202 16.14 -15.81 -7.18
C THR A 202 17.40 -15.51 -8.01
N ALA A 203 17.25 -14.86 -9.16
CA ALA A 203 18.37 -14.51 -10.02
C ALA A 203 19.26 -13.39 -9.46
N LEU A 204 18.67 -12.48 -8.66
CA LEU A 204 19.42 -11.41 -7.98
C LEU A 204 20.21 -11.92 -6.78
N ASP A 205 19.78 -13.02 -6.17
CA ASP A 205 20.38 -13.62 -4.94
C ASP A 205 20.55 -12.59 -3.79
N GLU A 206 19.58 -11.68 -3.68
CA GLU A 206 19.56 -10.62 -2.67
C GLU A 206 18.26 -10.66 -1.85
N THR A 207 18.35 -10.24 -0.59
CA THR A 207 17.19 -10.13 0.31
C THR A 207 16.71 -8.69 0.37
N PHE A 208 15.43 -8.46 0.06
CA PHE A 208 14.80 -7.14 0.11
C PHE A 208 13.84 -7.04 1.30
N ASP A 209 13.89 -5.91 2.01
CA ASP A 209 12.93 -5.58 3.08
C ASP A 209 11.68 -4.95 2.48
N ILE A 210 10.96 -5.74 1.69
CA ILE A 210 9.69 -5.35 1.06
C ILE A 210 8.75 -6.55 1.04
N ASP A 211 7.48 -6.32 1.31
CA ASP A 211 6.46 -7.34 1.14
C ASP A 211 6.32 -7.70 -0.35
N ARG A 212 6.11 -9.00 -0.64
CA ARG A 212 6.04 -9.52 -2.01
C ARG A 212 4.90 -8.90 -2.82
N ASP A 213 3.74 -8.71 -2.19
CA ASP A 213 2.57 -8.13 -2.86
C ASP A 213 2.77 -6.62 -3.10
N ASP A 214 3.51 -5.94 -2.22
CA ASP A 214 3.92 -4.54 -2.41
C ASP A 214 4.91 -4.40 -3.57
N LEU A 215 5.85 -5.34 -3.70
CA LEU A 215 6.79 -5.40 -4.81
C LEU A 215 6.05 -5.62 -6.13
N GLU A 216 5.08 -6.54 -6.16
CA GLU A 216 4.24 -6.76 -7.34
C GLU A 216 3.48 -5.49 -7.73
N ARG A 217 2.85 -4.81 -6.76
CA ARG A 217 2.14 -3.54 -7.01
C ARG A 217 3.07 -2.46 -7.56
N LEU A 218 4.27 -2.35 -7.00
CA LEU A 218 5.28 -1.39 -7.47
C LEU A 218 5.68 -1.68 -8.92
N LEU A 219 6.00 -2.94 -9.24
CA LEU A 219 6.41 -3.34 -10.58
C LEU A 219 5.31 -3.12 -11.61
N ARG A 220 4.04 -3.44 -11.29
CA ARG A 220 2.90 -3.14 -12.16
C ARG A 220 2.74 -1.64 -12.39
N GLN A 221 2.96 -0.82 -11.37
CA GLN A 221 2.92 0.63 -11.53
C GLN A 221 4.07 1.14 -12.41
N VAL A 222 5.26 0.56 -12.30
CA VAL A 222 6.41 0.87 -13.17
C VAL A 222 6.13 0.49 -14.62
N GLU A 223 5.58 -0.71 -14.86
CA GLU A 223 5.17 -1.17 -16.18
C GLU A 223 4.17 -0.22 -16.84
N LEU A 224 3.14 0.18 -16.08
CA LEU A 224 2.15 1.15 -16.54
C LEU A 224 2.80 2.50 -16.90
N GLN A 225 3.68 3.03 -16.06
CA GLN A 225 4.38 4.30 -16.34
C GLN A 225 5.30 4.18 -17.55
N ALA A 226 5.95 3.04 -17.76
CA ALA A 226 6.76 2.79 -18.94
C ALA A 226 5.90 2.75 -20.22
N MET A 227 4.73 2.08 -20.14
CA MET A 227 3.76 2.02 -21.24
C MET A 227 3.21 3.43 -21.57
N VAL A 228 2.80 4.20 -20.57
CA VAL A 228 2.36 5.61 -20.76
C VAL A 228 3.44 6.45 -21.43
N ARG A 229 4.70 6.29 -21.03
CA ARG A 229 5.83 7.04 -21.61
C ARG A 229 6.11 6.65 -23.06
N SER A 230 6.07 5.36 -23.39
CA SER A 230 6.34 4.88 -24.75
C SER A 230 5.21 5.22 -25.74
N HIS A 231 3.99 5.42 -25.26
CA HIS A 231 2.82 5.74 -26.09
C HIS A 231 2.35 7.20 -25.94
N ARG A 232 3.22 8.12 -25.52
CA ARG A 232 2.88 9.55 -25.31
C ARG A 232 2.46 10.31 -26.58
N THR A 233 2.71 9.76 -27.74
CA THR A 233 2.39 10.40 -29.02
C THR A 233 0.89 10.42 -29.34
N LEU A 234 0.06 9.65 -28.64
CA LEU A 234 -1.39 9.59 -28.85
C LEU A 234 -2.11 10.31 -27.71
N LEU A 235 -2.71 11.46 -28.04
CA LEU A 235 -3.46 12.27 -27.08
C LEU A 235 -4.95 11.88 -27.10
N CYS A 236 -5.68 12.26 -26.06
CA CYS A 236 -7.11 12.04 -25.99
C CYS A 236 -7.86 12.70 -27.16
N GLU A 237 -7.46 13.88 -27.57
CA GLU A 237 -8.06 14.60 -28.72
C GLU A 237 -7.91 13.85 -30.06
N ASP A 238 -6.90 12.99 -30.19
CA ASP A 238 -6.64 12.23 -31.42
C ASP A 238 -7.58 11.03 -31.60
N ILE A 239 -8.13 10.50 -30.49
CA ILE A 239 -8.92 9.25 -30.49
C ILE A 239 -10.34 9.41 -29.94
N MET A 240 -10.69 10.56 -29.34
CA MET A 240 -12.01 10.76 -28.76
C MET A 240 -13.10 10.85 -29.82
N SER A 241 -14.25 10.26 -29.55
CA SER A 241 -15.49 10.57 -30.27
C SER A 241 -15.95 11.98 -29.89
N ARG A 242 -16.19 12.82 -30.88
CA ARG A 242 -16.57 14.24 -30.66
C ARG A 242 -18.09 14.46 -30.64
N ASP A 243 -18.84 13.59 -31.30
CA ASP A 243 -20.32 13.59 -31.25
C ASP A 243 -20.74 12.78 -30.01
N VAL A 244 -20.97 13.50 -28.91
CA VAL A 244 -21.25 12.89 -27.59
C VAL A 244 -22.71 13.12 -27.24
N ILE A 245 -23.45 12.05 -27.14
CA ILE A 245 -24.82 12.06 -26.64
C ILE A 245 -24.75 12.26 -25.12
N SER A 246 -25.47 13.25 -24.61
CA SER A 246 -25.55 13.59 -23.19
C SER A 246 -27.00 13.81 -22.76
N VAL A 247 -27.24 13.73 -21.46
CA VAL A 247 -28.57 13.95 -20.88
C VAL A 247 -28.53 15.07 -19.84
N ALA A 248 -29.60 15.85 -19.73
CA ALA A 248 -29.74 16.86 -18.70
C ALA A 248 -29.89 16.24 -17.32
N GLU A 249 -29.35 16.84 -16.26
CA GLU A 249 -29.48 16.34 -14.89
C GLU A 249 -30.94 16.26 -14.41
N GLN A 250 -31.83 17.08 -15.00
CA GLN A 250 -33.25 17.12 -14.67
C GLN A 250 -34.09 16.12 -15.48
N ALA A 251 -33.53 15.46 -16.48
CA ALA A 251 -34.23 14.45 -17.26
C ALA A 251 -34.67 13.28 -16.39
N THR A 252 -35.67 12.56 -16.86
CA THR A 252 -36.14 11.35 -16.18
C THR A 252 -35.19 10.17 -16.39
N THR A 253 -35.19 9.24 -15.46
CA THR A 253 -34.41 7.99 -15.60
C THR A 253 -34.88 7.15 -16.79
N ASP A 254 -36.14 7.24 -17.18
CA ASP A 254 -36.68 6.53 -18.34
C ASP A 254 -36.17 7.15 -19.66
N GLU A 255 -36.13 8.47 -19.78
CA GLU A 255 -35.53 9.17 -20.93
C GLU A 255 -34.05 8.80 -21.09
N ALA A 256 -33.28 8.81 -20.01
CA ALA A 256 -31.89 8.41 -20.02
C ALA A 256 -31.69 6.94 -20.44
N ARG A 257 -32.58 6.06 -19.94
CA ARG A 257 -32.57 4.62 -20.31
C ARG A 257 -32.88 4.45 -21.80
N GLN A 258 -33.87 5.17 -22.30
CA GLN A 258 -34.23 5.10 -23.72
C GLN A 258 -33.07 5.54 -24.61
N GLN A 259 -32.39 6.65 -24.29
CA GLN A 259 -31.21 7.12 -25.03
C GLN A 259 -30.07 6.10 -25.04
N LEU A 260 -29.77 5.44 -23.89
CA LEU A 260 -28.77 4.37 -23.84
C LEU A 260 -29.08 3.21 -24.76
N LEU A 261 -30.36 2.83 -24.85
CA LEU A 261 -30.83 1.72 -25.68
C LEU A 261 -30.90 2.10 -27.16
N ASP A 262 -31.45 3.25 -27.48
CA ASP A 262 -31.62 3.70 -28.89
C ASP A 262 -30.27 3.91 -29.59
N HIS A 263 -29.27 4.41 -28.86
CA HIS A 263 -27.92 4.63 -29.37
C HIS A 263 -26.95 3.47 -29.11
N ASN A 264 -27.40 2.39 -28.44
CA ASN A 264 -26.59 1.24 -28.08
C ASN A 264 -25.30 1.61 -27.35
N ILE A 265 -25.38 2.58 -26.43
CA ILE A 265 -24.25 3.06 -25.64
C ILE A 265 -24.37 2.61 -24.17
N ARG A 266 -23.26 2.54 -23.45
CA ARG A 266 -23.21 2.04 -22.06
C ARG A 266 -23.10 3.15 -21.02
N THR A 267 -22.70 4.34 -21.42
CA THR A 267 -22.48 5.49 -20.53
C THR A 267 -23.02 6.74 -21.20
N LEU A 268 -23.80 7.49 -20.45
CA LEU A 268 -24.38 8.75 -20.88
C LEU A 268 -23.87 9.86 -19.94
N PRO A 269 -23.05 10.81 -20.42
CA PRO A 269 -22.65 11.97 -19.64
C PRO A 269 -23.88 12.81 -19.26
N VAL A 270 -23.86 13.32 -18.02
CA VAL A 270 -24.92 14.17 -17.47
C VAL A 270 -24.43 15.61 -17.41
N VAL A 271 -25.24 16.54 -17.95
CA VAL A 271 -24.92 17.96 -17.99
C VAL A 271 -25.93 18.79 -17.20
N ASP A 272 -25.47 19.92 -16.67
CA ASP A 272 -26.32 20.94 -16.06
C ASP A 272 -26.94 21.88 -17.10
N ALA A 273 -27.66 22.93 -16.62
CA ALA A 273 -28.30 23.94 -17.47
C ALA A 273 -27.28 24.78 -18.30
N ASP A 274 -26.02 24.84 -17.86
CA ASP A 274 -24.93 25.54 -18.53
C ASP A 274 -24.14 24.64 -19.49
N ALA A 275 -24.64 23.41 -19.75
CA ALA A 275 -23.98 22.36 -20.54
C ALA A 275 -22.64 21.90 -19.96
N ARG A 276 -22.45 21.99 -18.65
CA ARG A 276 -21.24 21.49 -17.95
C ARG A 276 -21.47 20.09 -17.44
N LEU A 277 -20.45 19.26 -17.54
CA LEU A 277 -20.47 17.89 -17.03
C LEU A 277 -20.61 17.86 -15.51
N VAL A 278 -21.68 17.26 -15.01
CA VAL A 278 -21.94 17.06 -13.56
C VAL A 278 -21.84 15.60 -13.12
N GLY A 279 -21.99 14.65 -14.03
CA GLY A 279 -21.92 13.24 -13.73
C GLY A 279 -22.01 12.34 -14.95
N ALA A 280 -22.25 11.05 -14.73
CA ALA A 280 -22.57 10.09 -15.78
C ALA A 280 -23.57 9.05 -15.25
N VAL A 281 -24.35 8.46 -16.16
CA VAL A 281 -25.23 7.34 -15.86
C VAL A 281 -25.05 6.21 -16.86
N GLY A 282 -25.21 5.00 -16.38
CA GLY A 282 -25.32 3.80 -17.19
C GLY A 282 -26.58 3.03 -16.77
N LEU A 283 -26.85 1.88 -17.40
CA LEU A 283 -28.02 1.07 -17.08
C LEU A 283 -28.05 0.65 -15.59
N ARG A 284 -26.88 0.46 -14.98
CA ARG A 284 -26.78 0.09 -13.56
C ARG A 284 -27.32 1.16 -12.62
N GLU A 285 -26.98 2.44 -12.86
CA GLU A 285 -27.46 3.57 -12.07
C GLU A 285 -28.96 3.75 -12.22
N LEU A 286 -29.49 3.52 -13.43
CA LEU A 286 -30.89 3.68 -13.78
C LEU A 286 -31.82 2.54 -13.30
N THR A 287 -31.28 1.52 -12.61
CA THR A 287 -32.10 0.50 -11.90
C THR A 287 -32.64 0.98 -10.56
N LYS A 288 -32.15 2.11 -10.03
CA LYS A 288 -32.61 2.68 -8.79
C LYS A 288 -33.99 3.32 -8.97
N ALA A 289 -34.87 3.16 -7.99
CA ALA A 289 -36.24 3.72 -7.99
C ALA A 289 -36.20 5.25 -7.65
N VAL A 290 -35.65 6.05 -8.54
CA VAL A 290 -35.59 7.52 -8.44
C VAL A 290 -35.94 8.10 -9.81
N ASP A 291 -36.81 9.10 -9.84
CA ASP A 291 -37.40 9.60 -11.10
C ASP A 291 -36.46 10.46 -11.94
N THR A 292 -35.41 11.06 -11.37
CA THR A 292 -34.50 11.97 -12.08
C THR A 292 -33.07 11.46 -12.14
N VAL A 293 -32.39 11.77 -13.24
CA VAL A 293 -30.97 11.45 -13.49
C VAL A 293 -30.09 12.03 -12.39
N LYS A 294 -30.37 13.22 -11.89
CA LYS A 294 -29.63 13.87 -10.79
C LYS A 294 -29.56 13.02 -9.53
N GLY A 295 -30.62 12.30 -9.21
CA GLY A 295 -30.71 11.48 -8.00
C GLY A 295 -29.93 10.16 -8.09
N VAL A 296 -29.57 9.70 -9.29
CA VAL A 296 -28.94 8.41 -9.52
C VAL A 296 -27.53 8.49 -10.12
N MET A 297 -27.17 9.62 -10.76
CA MET A 297 -25.89 9.78 -11.45
C MET A 297 -24.69 9.51 -10.55
N ALA A 298 -23.65 8.93 -11.14
CA ALA A 298 -22.35 8.70 -10.51
C ALA A 298 -21.35 9.77 -10.97
N LYS A 299 -20.22 9.85 -10.28
CA LYS A 299 -19.10 10.72 -10.70
C LYS A 299 -18.54 10.20 -12.02
N ALA A 300 -18.49 11.08 -13.05
CA ALA A 300 -17.86 10.76 -14.33
C ALA A 300 -16.33 10.74 -14.20
N GLY A 301 -15.68 9.79 -14.84
CA GLY A 301 -14.24 9.87 -15.14
C GLY A 301 -14.00 10.99 -16.17
N THR A 302 -13.03 11.87 -15.91
CA THR A 302 -12.71 13.00 -16.80
C THR A 302 -11.23 13.08 -17.13
N ALA A 303 -10.91 13.59 -18.33
CA ALA A 303 -9.55 13.93 -18.75
C ALA A 303 -9.59 15.18 -19.64
N SER A 304 -8.41 15.80 -19.88
CA SER A 304 -8.26 16.89 -20.83
C SER A 304 -7.87 16.37 -22.22
N PRO A 305 -8.05 17.16 -23.29
CA PRO A 305 -7.66 16.80 -24.66
C PRO A 305 -6.18 16.40 -24.77
N GLU A 306 -5.29 17.10 -24.04
CA GLU A 306 -3.85 16.91 -24.07
C GLU A 306 -3.37 15.73 -23.21
N THR A 307 -4.27 15.05 -22.53
CA THR A 307 -3.94 13.88 -21.73
C THR A 307 -3.49 12.74 -22.65
N PRO A 308 -2.35 12.05 -22.38
CA PRO A 308 -1.98 10.85 -23.11
C PRO A 308 -3.08 9.78 -23.01
N ALA A 309 -3.61 9.34 -24.15
CA ALA A 309 -4.77 8.45 -24.19
C ALA A 309 -4.53 7.13 -23.43
N ILE A 310 -3.31 6.60 -23.48
CA ILE A 310 -2.93 5.36 -22.78
C ILE A 310 -3.03 5.50 -21.25
N SER A 311 -2.94 6.72 -20.70
CA SER A 311 -3.06 6.95 -19.26
C SER A 311 -4.48 6.69 -18.73
N LEU A 312 -5.47 6.59 -19.63
CA LEU A 312 -6.86 6.23 -19.30
C LEU A 312 -7.04 4.71 -19.09
N LEU A 313 -6.05 3.90 -19.47
CA LEU A 313 -6.13 2.44 -19.37
C LEU A 313 -6.53 1.94 -17.98
N PRO A 314 -5.95 2.43 -16.86
CA PRO A 314 -6.36 1.96 -15.52
C PRO A 314 -7.82 2.23 -15.21
N VAL A 315 -8.34 3.39 -15.60
CA VAL A 315 -9.74 3.78 -15.33
C VAL A 315 -10.69 2.95 -16.18
N LEU A 316 -10.36 2.74 -17.45
CA LEU A 316 -11.20 1.98 -18.38
C LEU A 316 -11.12 0.45 -18.18
N THR A 317 -10.13 -0.04 -17.42
CA THR A 317 -9.97 -1.48 -17.09
C THR A 317 -10.30 -1.81 -15.64
N ASP A 318 -10.79 -0.84 -14.86
CA ASP A 318 -11.15 -1.03 -13.44
C ASP A 318 -12.45 -1.85 -13.22
N GLY A 319 -13.15 -2.18 -14.32
CA GLY A 319 -14.43 -2.89 -14.32
C GLY A 319 -15.62 -2.08 -13.79
N ARG A 320 -15.43 -0.77 -13.57
CA ARG A 320 -16.48 0.15 -13.09
C ARG A 320 -16.82 1.21 -14.14
N SER A 321 -15.79 1.75 -14.77
CA SER A 321 -15.89 2.84 -15.75
C SER A 321 -15.79 2.30 -17.17
N HIS A 322 -16.80 2.53 -17.99
CA HIS A 322 -16.82 2.11 -19.39
C HIS A 322 -16.40 3.21 -20.37
N ALA A 323 -16.36 4.45 -19.90
CA ALA A 323 -15.98 5.60 -20.68
C ALA A 323 -15.35 6.69 -19.80
N VAL A 324 -14.51 7.54 -20.42
CA VAL A 324 -13.94 8.75 -19.84
C VAL A 324 -14.39 9.92 -20.70
N VAL A 325 -14.95 10.96 -20.07
CA VAL A 325 -15.42 12.17 -20.73
C VAL A 325 -14.27 13.16 -20.84
N ILE A 326 -13.99 13.63 -22.04
CA ILE A 326 -12.98 14.65 -22.31
C ILE A 326 -13.64 16.01 -22.18
N VAL A 327 -13.09 16.85 -21.30
CA VAL A 327 -13.66 18.16 -20.97
C VAL A 327 -12.61 19.26 -21.07
N ASP A 328 -13.09 20.48 -21.31
CA ASP A 328 -12.28 21.70 -21.21
C ASP A 328 -12.13 22.20 -19.76
N GLY A 329 -11.45 23.34 -19.57
CA GLY A 329 -11.25 23.98 -18.26
C GLY A 329 -12.55 24.45 -17.59
N GLU A 330 -13.64 24.62 -18.33
CA GLU A 330 -14.98 24.98 -17.84
C GLU A 330 -15.90 23.78 -17.64
N ARG A 331 -15.36 22.55 -17.79
CA ARG A 331 -16.10 21.27 -17.72
C ARG A 331 -17.11 21.05 -18.84
N ARG A 332 -16.96 21.70 -19.98
CA ARG A 332 -17.78 21.43 -21.17
C ARG A 332 -17.25 20.17 -21.86
N ILE A 333 -18.16 19.35 -22.36
CA ILE A 333 -17.83 18.09 -23.03
C ILE A 333 -17.22 18.38 -24.40
N LEU A 334 -16.00 17.90 -24.63
CA LEU A 334 -15.29 17.97 -25.92
C LEU A 334 -15.32 16.64 -26.66
N GLY A 335 -15.42 15.54 -25.93
CA GLY A 335 -15.44 14.20 -26.49
C GLY A 335 -15.61 13.12 -25.43
N LEU A 336 -15.57 11.89 -25.89
CA LEU A 336 -15.68 10.69 -25.03
C LEU A 336 -14.75 9.60 -25.55
N ILE A 337 -14.09 8.90 -24.66
CA ILE A 337 -13.23 7.76 -24.97
C ILE A 337 -13.72 6.52 -24.22
N THR A 338 -13.89 5.43 -24.96
CA THR A 338 -14.29 4.12 -24.45
C THR A 338 -13.11 3.12 -24.49
N GLN A 339 -13.31 1.94 -23.90
CA GLN A 339 -12.38 0.80 -24.06
C GLN A 339 -12.13 0.46 -25.52
N THR A 340 -13.16 0.55 -26.36
CA THR A 340 -13.06 0.23 -27.80
C THR A 340 -12.14 1.22 -28.52
N ASP A 341 -12.20 2.49 -28.19
CA ASP A 341 -11.36 3.53 -28.79
C ASP A 341 -9.88 3.29 -28.44
N LEU A 342 -9.58 2.95 -27.18
CA LEU A 342 -8.21 2.59 -26.76
C LEU A 342 -7.70 1.31 -27.47
N LEU A 343 -8.53 0.28 -27.61
CA LEU A 343 -8.17 -0.93 -28.32
C LEU A 343 -7.89 -0.65 -29.81
N ALA A 344 -8.73 0.14 -30.46
CA ALA A 344 -8.54 0.54 -31.86
C ALA A 344 -7.26 1.37 -32.03
N ALA A 345 -6.97 2.26 -31.11
CA ALA A 345 -5.75 3.07 -31.11
C ALA A 345 -4.50 2.21 -30.90
N ALA A 346 -4.51 1.29 -29.92
CA ALA A 346 -3.39 0.38 -29.66
C ALA A 346 -3.09 -0.54 -30.86
N ALA A 347 -4.12 -1.03 -31.56
CA ALA A 347 -3.96 -1.84 -32.77
C ALA A 347 -3.28 -1.06 -33.91
N ARG A 348 -3.57 0.23 -34.06
CA ARG A 348 -2.95 1.08 -35.09
C ARG A 348 -1.47 1.36 -34.82
N VAL A 349 -1.08 1.57 -33.56
CA VAL A 349 0.33 1.79 -33.18
C VAL A 349 1.18 0.55 -33.48
N GLN A 350 0.68 -0.66 -33.18
CA GLN A 350 1.39 -1.91 -33.50
C GLN A 350 1.59 -2.17 -35.00
N THR A 351 0.66 -1.71 -35.84
CA THR A 351 0.78 -1.88 -37.28
C THR A 351 1.75 -0.84 -37.88
N ALA A 352 1.85 0.35 -37.33
CA ALA A 352 2.80 1.37 -37.75
C ALA A 352 4.26 0.97 -37.44
N ASP A 353 4.53 0.41 -36.26
CA ASP A 353 5.87 -0.09 -35.87
C ASP A 353 6.31 -1.28 -36.73
N LYS A 354 5.42 -2.17 -37.10
CA LYS A 354 5.74 -3.30 -38.01
C LYS A 354 6.02 -2.84 -39.43
N GLY A 355 5.40 -1.76 -39.91
CA GLY A 355 5.65 -1.16 -41.23
C GLY A 355 7.02 -0.50 -41.33
N LEU A 356 7.52 0.11 -40.24
CA LEU A 356 8.85 0.72 -40.17
C LEU A 356 9.98 -0.30 -40.00
N ALA A 357 9.71 -1.47 -39.44
CA ALA A 357 10.69 -2.57 -39.27
C ALA A 357 10.84 -3.43 -40.55
N ALA A 358 9.95 -3.27 -41.54
CA ALA A 358 9.95 -4.03 -42.80
C ALA A 358 10.41 -3.18 -44.01
N ALA A 359 10.77 -1.92 -43.83
CA ALA A 359 11.37 -1.00 -44.81
C ALA A 359 12.81 -0.70 -44.48
#